data_2ecfd78144815be493e1b786cf05df8e
#
_entry.id   2ecfd78144815be493e1b786cf05df8e
#
_cell.length_a   1.000
_cell.length_b   1.000
_cell.length_c   1.000
_cell.angle_alpha   90.00
_cell.angle_beta   90.00
_cell.angle_gamma   90.00
#
_symmetry.space_group_name_H-M   'P 1'
#
loop_
_entity.id
_entity.type
_entity.pdbx_description
1 polymer ?
#
loop_
_entity_poly.entity_id
_entity_poly.type
_entity_poly.pdbx_seq_one_letter_code
_entity_poly.pdbx_strand_id
1 'polypeptide(L)'
;MSTAQHGAGVRSPVDRRQPQRSDQRRTAILDALNEHLQKTGFDALNIAEVARQAGVGRSAFYFYFENKAAAVAALVEPMYDALFAANNILADTTRPPRDRVHDTIEAVLRTAEDHRYLVQAILEARGSSAAVRELWDQARESFVPTVAAVITADRTAGRAPDGTDAAVLANLLIEFNDRLVERFIVGGPLSRQQLLEGAEAMWMGAIYGTAQ
;
A
#
# COMPACT_ATOMS: atom_id res chain seq x y z
N MET A 1 55.38 13.38 41.99
CA MET A 1 54.64 14.10 40.94
C MET A 1 53.99 13.05 40.07
N SER A 2 52.69 12.90 40.24
CA SER A 2 51.93 11.74 39.76
C SER A 2 51.36 12.03 38.37
N THR A 3 51.62 11.14 37.39
CA THR A 3 51.04 11.17 36.05
C THR A 3 49.85 10.21 36.01
N ALA A 4 48.66 10.76 35.90
CA ALA A 4 47.44 9.99 35.70
C ALA A 4 47.32 9.56 34.23
N GLN A 5 47.32 8.24 34.00
CA GLN A 5 46.95 7.64 32.71
C GLN A 5 45.42 7.57 32.61
N HIS A 6 44.88 8.23 31.56
CA HIS A 6 43.48 8.09 31.15
C HIS A 6 43.36 6.84 30.26
N GLY A 7 42.65 5.86 30.78
CA GLY A 7 42.29 4.66 30.05
C GLY A 7 41.28 4.97 28.94
N ALA A 8 41.62 4.65 27.70
CA ALA A 8 40.71 4.66 26.57
C ALA A 8 39.67 3.56 26.72
N GLY A 9 38.40 3.94 26.88
CA GLY A 9 37.26 3.03 26.91
C GLY A 9 37.08 2.38 25.54
N VAL A 10 37.28 1.07 25.48
CA VAL A 10 36.97 0.22 24.34
C VAL A 10 35.45 0.24 24.14
N ARG A 11 34.98 0.86 23.04
CA ARG A 11 33.59 0.77 22.63
C ARG A 11 33.30 -0.67 22.22
N SER A 12 32.36 -1.31 22.90
CA SER A 12 31.83 -2.62 22.56
C SER A 12 31.29 -2.65 21.12
N PRO A 13 31.52 -3.74 20.36
CA PRO A 13 30.95 -3.87 19.03
C PRO A 13 29.42 -3.88 19.13
N VAL A 14 28.79 -3.15 18.23
CA VAL A 14 27.32 -3.07 18.08
C VAL A 14 26.75 -4.47 18.00
N ASP A 15 25.99 -4.84 19.00
CA ASP A 15 25.25 -6.10 19.10
C ASP A 15 24.26 -6.16 17.93
N ARG A 16 24.60 -6.90 16.87
CA ARG A 16 23.67 -7.29 15.82
C ARG A 16 22.71 -8.32 16.42
N ARG A 17 21.72 -7.85 17.15
CA ARG A 17 20.64 -8.72 17.62
C ARG A 17 20.05 -9.43 16.42
N GLN A 18 20.21 -10.75 16.39
CA GLN A 18 19.40 -11.60 15.50
C GLN A 18 17.93 -11.22 15.72
N PRO A 19 17.09 -11.23 14.67
CA PRO A 19 15.67 -10.98 14.79
C PRO A 19 15.14 -11.75 16.00
N GLN A 20 14.51 -11.05 16.93
CA GLN A 20 14.08 -11.69 18.18
C GLN A 20 13.16 -12.85 17.80
N ARG A 21 13.16 -13.93 18.58
CA ARG A 21 12.26 -15.10 18.37
C ARG A 21 10.80 -14.68 18.15
N SER A 22 10.43 -13.51 18.62
CA SER A 22 9.14 -12.86 18.41
C SER A 22 8.95 -12.52 16.92
N ASP A 23 9.93 -11.87 16.28
CA ASP A 23 9.83 -11.45 14.87
C ASP A 23 9.81 -12.65 13.93
N GLN A 24 10.61 -13.69 14.24
CA GLN A 24 10.62 -14.94 13.48
C GLN A 24 9.25 -15.65 13.52
N ARG A 25 8.58 -15.66 14.69
CA ARG A 25 7.25 -16.24 14.82
C ARG A 25 6.19 -15.43 14.10
N ARG A 26 6.25 -14.10 14.18
CA ARG A 26 5.35 -13.19 13.42
C ARG A 26 5.50 -13.45 11.91
N THR A 27 6.73 -13.50 11.41
CA THR A 27 7.02 -13.79 10.01
C THR A 27 6.48 -15.18 9.61
N ALA A 28 6.76 -16.23 10.39
CA ALA A 28 6.26 -17.56 10.09
C ALA A 28 4.72 -17.65 10.05
N ILE A 29 4.02 -16.87 10.88
CA ILE A 29 2.55 -16.76 10.82
C ILE A 29 2.11 -16.08 9.53
N LEU A 30 2.77 -14.99 9.14
CA LEU A 30 2.45 -14.27 7.90
C LEU A 30 2.73 -15.11 6.67
N ASP A 31 3.83 -15.86 6.63
CA ASP A 31 4.17 -16.78 5.52
C ASP A 31 3.10 -17.87 5.38
N ALA A 32 2.73 -18.53 6.48
CA ALA A 32 1.69 -19.53 6.48
C ALA A 32 0.33 -18.96 6.08
N LEU A 33 -0.01 -17.76 6.58
CA LEU A 33 -1.23 -17.04 6.23
C LEU A 33 -1.28 -16.74 4.73
N ASN A 34 -0.18 -16.26 4.17
CA ASN A 34 -0.03 -15.94 2.75
C ASN A 34 -0.30 -17.17 1.87
N GLU A 35 0.31 -18.31 2.21
CA GLU A 35 0.08 -19.55 1.49
C GLU A 35 -1.39 -20.04 1.57
N HIS A 36 -2.03 -19.90 2.73
CA HIS A 36 -3.44 -20.25 2.87
C HIS A 36 -4.34 -19.35 2.05
N LEU A 37 -4.12 -18.03 2.09
CA LEU A 37 -4.89 -17.06 1.31
C LEU A 37 -4.82 -17.32 -0.19
N GLN A 38 -3.65 -17.67 -0.71
CA GLN A 38 -3.49 -18.02 -2.13
C GLN A 38 -4.33 -19.23 -2.55
N LYS A 39 -4.56 -20.18 -1.62
CA LYS A 39 -5.26 -21.44 -1.89
C LYS A 39 -6.76 -21.36 -1.66
N THR A 40 -7.21 -20.62 -0.65
CA THR A 40 -8.59 -20.74 -0.15
C THR A 40 -9.36 -19.41 -0.11
N GLY A 41 -8.70 -18.27 -0.24
CA GLY A 41 -9.32 -16.95 -0.04
C GLY A 41 -9.58 -16.65 1.44
N PHE A 42 -10.12 -15.44 1.69
CA PHE A 42 -10.28 -14.92 3.06
C PHE A 42 -11.34 -15.65 3.89
N ASP A 43 -12.50 -15.97 3.30
CA ASP A 43 -13.62 -16.53 4.07
C ASP A 43 -13.31 -17.94 4.59
N ALA A 44 -12.66 -18.76 3.78
CA ALA A 44 -12.27 -20.12 4.12
C ALA A 44 -11.00 -20.22 4.99
N LEU A 45 -10.35 -19.10 5.31
CA LEU A 45 -9.13 -19.04 6.09
C LEU A 45 -9.32 -19.58 7.51
N ASN A 46 -8.59 -20.63 7.88
CA ASN A 46 -8.64 -21.29 9.20
C ASN A 46 -7.39 -20.94 10.02
N ILE A 47 -7.55 -20.15 11.07
CA ILE A 47 -6.45 -19.71 11.94
C ILE A 47 -5.75 -20.87 12.67
N ALA A 48 -6.46 -21.96 13.00
CA ALA A 48 -5.83 -23.11 13.64
C ALA A 48 -4.85 -23.83 12.68
N GLU A 49 -5.18 -23.90 11.40
CA GLU A 49 -4.31 -24.48 10.38
C GLU A 49 -3.12 -23.58 10.08
N VAL A 50 -3.33 -22.26 9.97
CA VAL A 50 -2.26 -21.26 9.82
C VAL A 50 -1.27 -21.35 10.99
N ALA A 51 -1.76 -21.35 12.23
CA ALA A 51 -0.91 -21.46 13.41
C ALA A 51 -0.12 -22.78 13.44
N ARG A 52 -0.77 -23.89 13.10
CA ARG A 52 -0.12 -25.23 13.00
C ARG A 52 0.98 -25.22 11.95
N GLN A 53 0.74 -24.66 10.78
CA GLN A 53 1.73 -24.58 9.70
C GLN A 53 2.91 -23.67 10.08
N ALA A 54 2.65 -22.57 10.78
CA ALA A 54 3.67 -21.67 11.31
C ALA A 54 4.47 -22.25 12.49
N GLY A 55 4.14 -23.45 12.97
CA GLY A 55 4.80 -24.07 14.13
C GLY A 55 4.50 -23.38 15.45
N VAL A 56 3.35 -22.68 15.56
CA VAL A 56 2.93 -21.96 16.76
C VAL A 56 1.57 -22.44 17.28
N GLY A 57 1.28 -22.20 18.54
CA GLY A 57 -0.07 -22.44 19.09
C GLY A 57 -1.06 -21.36 18.64
N ARG A 58 -2.36 -21.68 18.63
CA ARG A 58 -3.43 -20.72 18.31
C ARG A 58 -3.40 -19.47 19.18
N SER A 59 -3.05 -19.61 20.48
CA SER A 59 -2.89 -18.46 21.38
C SER A 59 -1.74 -17.53 20.97
N ALA A 60 -0.67 -18.09 20.39
CA ALA A 60 0.44 -17.28 19.88
C ALA A 60 0.01 -16.47 18.64
N PHE A 61 -0.85 -16.99 17.77
CA PHE A 61 -1.42 -16.19 16.68
C PHE A 61 -2.14 -14.94 17.25
N TYR A 62 -3.03 -15.11 18.22
CA TYR A 62 -3.79 -14.00 18.83
C TYR A 62 -2.94 -13.05 19.68
N PHE A 63 -1.72 -13.44 20.04
CA PHE A 63 -0.76 -12.51 20.63
C PHE A 63 -0.23 -11.51 19.61
N TYR A 64 -0.03 -11.93 18.34
CA TYR A 64 0.50 -11.05 17.27
C TYR A 64 -0.60 -10.32 16.51
N PHE A 65 -1.77 -10.93 16.36
CA PHE A 65 -2.85 -10.40 15.54
C PHE A 65 -4.18 -10.56 16.28
N GLU A 66 -4.85 -9.45 16.50
CA GLU A 66 -6.14 -9.42 17.21
C GLU A 66 -7.18 -10.37 16.58
N ASN A 67 -7.18 -10.43 15.25
CA ASN A 67 -8.10 -11.26 14.50
C ASN A 67 -7.49 -11.62 13.11
N LYS A 68 -8.21 -12.44 12.35
CA LYS A 68 -7.87 -12.87 10.99
C LYS A 68 -7.66 -11.67 10.04
N ALA A 69 -8.49 -10.65 10.17
CA ALA A 69 -8.46 -9.47 9.31
C ALA A 69 -7.24 -8.59 9.56
N ALA A 70 -6.85 -8.41 10.85
CA ALA A 70 -5.62 -7.70 11.22
C ALA A 70 -4.36 -8.41 10.70
N ALA A 71 -4.36 -9.75 10.69
CA ALA A 71 -3.24 -10.51 10.13
C ALA A 71 -3.15 -10.36 8.61
N VAL A 72 -4.29 -10.36 7.90
CA VAL A 72 -4.33 -10.11 6.45
C VAL A 72 -3.91 -8.67 6.13
N ALA A 73 -4.33 -7.69 6.93
CA ALA A 73 -3.89 -6.30 6.78
C ALA A 73 -2.35 -6.17 6.88
N ALA A 74 -1.71 -6.95 7.77
CA ALA A 74 -0.25 -6.95 7.89
C ALA A 74 0.48 -7.57 6.67
N LEU A 75 -0.19 -8.40 5.87
CA LEU A 75 0.39 -8.94 4.63
C LEU A 75 0.48 -7.92 3.50
N VAL A 76 -0.33 -6.86 3.54
CA VAL A 76 -0.36 -5.86 2.47
C VAL A 76 0.65 -4.72 2.66
N GLU A 77 1.36 -4.66 3.79
CA GLU A 77 2.39 -3.64 4.03
C GLU A 77 3.39 -3.50 2.86
N PRO A 78 3.99 -4.60 2.29
CA PRO A 78 4.91 -4.46 1.16
C PRO A 78 4.24 -3.93 -0.12
N MET A 79 2.95 -4.21 -0.32
CA MET A 79 2.18 -3.67 -1.43
C MET A 79 2.02 -2.15 -1.30
N TYR A 80 1.80 -1.63 -0.09
CA TYR A 80 1.75 -0.19 0.14
C TYR A 80 3.07 0.50 -0.17
N ASP A 81 4.22 -0.12 0.15
CA ASP A 81 5.54 0.44 -0.22
C ASP A 81 5.66 0.63 -1.73
N ALA A 82 5.17 -0.33 -2.53
CA ALA A 82 5.15 -0.20 -4.00
C ALA A 82 4.19 0.91 -4.47
N LEU A 83 3.03 1.07 -3.83
CA LEU A 83 2.09 2.17 -4.14
C LEU A 83 2.65 3.54 -3.73
N PHE A 84 3.37 3.64 -2.60
CA PHE A 84 4.08 4.86 -2.24
C PHE A 84 5.20 5.19 -3.23
N ALA A 85 5.91 4.19 -3.74
CA ALA A 85 6.90 4.39 -4.80
C ALA A 85 6.24 4.92 -6.10
N ALA A 86 5.04 4.47 -6.45
CA ALA A 86 4.26 5.01 -7.56
C ALA A 86 3.94 6.50 -7.39
N ASN A 87 3.63 6.96 -6.17
CA ASN A 87 3.42 8.38 -5.89
C ASN A 87 4.67 9.24 -6.14
N ASN A 88 5.88 8.69 -5.97
CA ASN A 88 7.11 9.40 -6.30
C ASN A 88 7.25 9.64 -7.81
N ILE A 89 6.71 8.74 -8.65
CA ILE A 89 6.65 8.94 -10.10
C ILE A 89 5.78 10.15 -10.43
N LEU A 90 4.62 10.27 -9.79
CA LEU A 90 3.72 11.41 -9.97
C LEU A 90 4.38 12.72 -9.54
N ALA A 91 5.15 12.69 -8.46
CA ALA A 91 5.83 13.87 -7.89
C ALA A 91 7.05 14.33 -8.67
N ASP A 92 7.57 13.57 -9.64
CA ASP A 92 8.74 13.93 -10.44
C ASP A 92 8.40 15.03 -11.48
N THR A 93 8.48 16.29 -11.07
CA THR A 93 8.16 17.45 -11.91
C THR A 93 9.14 17.69 -13.06
N THR A 94 10.21 16.93 -13.19
CA THR A 94 11.13 16.99 -14.32
C THR A 94 10.55 16.33 -15.58
N ARG A 95 9.54 15.50 -15.41
CA ARG A 95 8.86 14.76 -16.48
C ARG A 95 7.56 15.44 -16.91
N PRO A 96 7.11 15.24 -18.18
CA PRO A 96 5.81 15.73 -18.62
C PRO A 96 4.66 15.21 -17.74
N PRO A 97 3.63 16.04 -17.48
CA PRO A 97 2.48 15.63 -16.66
C PRO A 97 1.82 14.31 -17.11
N ARG A 98 1.63 14.16 -18.42
CA ARG A 98 0.99 12.95 -18.98
C ARG A 98 1.80 11.69 -18.69
N ASP A 99 3.13 11.73 -18.85
CA ASP A 99 3.99 10.58 -18.59
C ASP A 99 3.99 10.20 -17.12
N ARG A 100 3.97 11.19 -16.20
CA ARG A 100 3.88 10.97 -14.76
C ARG A 100 2.56 10.28 -14.39
N VAL A 101 1.45 10.79 -14.91
CA VAL A 101 0.11 10.23 -14.66
C VAL A 101 0.02 8.81 -15.23
N HIS A 102 0.43 8.61 -16.49
CA HIS A 102 0.45 7.30 -17.13
C HIS A 102 1.22 6.26 -16.31
N ASP A 103 2.48 6.54 -16.00
CA ASP A 103 3.35 5.60 -15.31
C ASP A 103 2.90 5.34 -13.86
N THR A 104 2.29 6.33 -13.21
CA THR A 104 1.72 6.15 -11.87
C THR A 104 0.53 5.19 -11.91
N ILE A 105 -0.42 5.38 -12.83
CA ILE A 105 -1.58 4.50 -12.97
C ILE A 105 -1.15 3.09 -13.40
N GLU A 106 -0.19 3.00 -14.33
CA GLU A 106 0.41 1.73 -14.76
C GLU A 106 1.05 0.98 -13.57
N ALA A 107 1.80 1.68 -12.72
CA ALA A 107 2.40 1.10 -11.52
C ALA A 107 1.33 0.63 -10.50
N VAL A 108 0.24 1.38 -10.33
CA VAL A 108 -0.88 0.98 -9.46
C VAL A 108 -1.55 -0.29 -9.98
N LEU A 109 -1.87 -0.36 -11.27
CA LEU A 109 -2.51 -1.54 -11.87
C LEU A 109 -1.60 -2.76 -11.82
N ARG A 110 -0.30 -2.60 -12.10
CA ARG A 110 0.69 -3.67 -12.01
C ARG A 110 0.83 -4.18 -10.59
N THR A 111 0.94 -3.30 -9.59
CA THR A 111 1.00 -3.69 -8.17
C THR A 111 -0.24 -4.48 -7.76
N ALA A 112 -1.43 -4.05 -8.19
CA ALA A 112 -2.67 -4.77 -7.91
C ALA A 112 -2.71 -6.15 -8.62
N GLU A 113 -2.15 -6.26 -9.81
CA GLU A 113 -2.07 -7.51 -10.59
C GLU A 113 -1.09 -8.50 -9.94
N ASP A 114 0.10 -8.04 -9.56
CA ASP A 114 1.13 -8.84 -8.91
C ASP A 114 0.66 -9.38 -7.54
N HIS A 115 -0.24 -8.65 -6.87
CA HIS A 115 -0.79 -8.99 -5.56
C HIS A 115 -2.28 -9.31 -5.60
N ARG A 116 -2.79 -9.79 -6.75
CA ARG A 116 -4.24 -10.00 -7.00
C ARG A 116 -4.96 -10.72 -5.86
N TYR A 117 -4.41 -11.83 -5.37
CA TYR A 117 -5.02 -12.62 -4.30
C TYR A 117 -5.12 -11.86 -2.97
N LEU A 118 -4.12 -11.01 -2.65
CA LEU A 118 -4.16 -10.16 -1.45
C LEU A 118 -5.22 -9.07 -1.58
N VAL A 119 -5.29 -8.42 -2.74
CA VAL A 119 -6.32 -7.39 -2.99
C VAL A 119 -7.71 -8.01 -2.92
N GLN A 120 -7.93 -9.21 -3.49
CA GLN A 120 -9.20 -9.94 -3.35
C GLN A 120 -9.54 -10.23 -1.89
N ALA A 121 -8.57 -10.77 -1.13
CA ALA A 121 -8.77 -11.09 0.28
C ALA A 121 -9.11 -9.85 1.13
N ILE A 122 -8.49 -8.71 0.85
CA ILE A 122 -8.82 -7.43 1.52
C ILE A 122 -10.21 -6.94 1.13
N LEU A 123 -10.59 -7.01 -0.15
CA LEU A 123 -11.91 -6.61 -0.61
C LEU A 123 -13.03 -7.45 0.05
N GLU A 124 -12.82 -8.77 0.19
CA GLU A 124 -13.71 -9.67 0.93
C GLU A 124 -13.75 -9.32 2.43
N ALA A 125 -12.57 -9.17 3.06
CA ALA A 125 -12.44 -8.82 4.47
C ALA A 125 -13.08 -7.46 4.80
N ARG A 126 -12.93 -6.46 3.93
CA ARG A 126 -13.52 -5.13 4.05
C ARG A 126 -15.06 -5.19 4.08
N GLY A 127 -15.67 -6.13 3.36
CA GLY A 127 -17.10 -6.37 3.35
C GLY A 127 -17.64 -6.88 4.69
N SER A 128 -16.84 -7.64 5.43
CA SER A 128 -17.24 -8.33 6.67
C SER A 128 -16.64 -7.76 7.96
N SER A 129 -15.61 -6.93 7.89
CA SER A 129 -14.88 -6.37 9.03
C SER A 129 -14.76 -4.85 8.96
N ALA A 130 -15.37 -4.15 9.94
CA ALA A 130 -15.25 -2.70 10.07
C ALA A 130 -13.79 -2.26 10.28
N ALA A 131 -13.00 -3.01 11.06
CA ALA A 131 -11.59 -2.70 11.31
C ALA A 131 -10.75 -2.77 10.03
N VAL A 132 -11.00 -3.75 9.14
CA VAL A 132 -10.29 -3.82 7.85
C VAL A 132 -10.70 -2.68 6.94
N ARG A 133 -11.97 -2.33 6.93
CA ARG A 133 -12.47 -1.19 6.15
C ARG A 133 -11.78 0.10 6.59
N GLU A 134 -11.71 0.35 7.89
CA GLU A 134 -11.04 1.52 8.45
C GLU A 134 -9.54 1.56 8.10
N LEU A 135 -8.82 0.44 8.22
CA LEU A 135 -7.42 0.35 7.81
C LEU A 135 -7.23 0.62 6.32
N TRP A 136 -8.12 0.10 5.48
CA TRP A 136 -8.10 0.36 4.03
C TRP A 136 -8.32 1.84 3.72
N ASP A 137 -9.33 2.46 4.37
CA ASP A 137 -9.66 3.87 4.18
C ASP A 137 -8.50 4.77 4.64
N GLN A 138 -7.89 4.50 5.81
CA GLN A 138 -6.72 5.23 6.29
C GLN A 138 -5.52 5.11 5.34
N ALA A 139 -5.25 3.91 4.84
CA ALA A 139 -4.17 3.68 3.88
C ALA A 139 -4.41 4.46 2.58
N ARG A 140 -5.62 4.41 2.03
CA ARG A 140 -6.02 5.17 0.85
C ARG A 140 -5.87 6.68 1.08
N GLU A 141 -6.38 7.20 2.18
CA GLU A 141 -6.31 8.62 2.54
C GLU A 141 -4.85 9.11 2.71
N SER A 142 -3.94 8.23 3.09
CA SER A 142 -2.51 8.59 3.23
C SER A 142 -1.84 9.04 1.93
N PHE A 143 -2.42 8.70 0.77
CA PHE A 143 -1.92 9.14 -0.55
C PHE A 143 -2.38 10.56 -0.92
N VAL A 144 -3.48 11.04 -0.35
CA VAL A 144 -4.10 12.33 -0.69
C VAL A 144 -3.16 13.51 -0.57
N PRO A 145 -2.36 13.68 0.53
CA PRO A 145 -1.45 14.81 0.67
C PRO A 145 -0.42 14.92 -0.46
N THR A 146 0.13 13.80 -0.92
CA THR A 146 1.12 13.77 -2.00
C THR A 146 0.50 14.22 -3.33
N VAL A 147 -0.66 13.69 -3.67
CA VAL A 147 -1.38 14.07 -4.90
C VAL A 147 -1.79 15.55 -4.85
N ALA A 148 -2.31 16.03 -3.72
CA ALA A 148 -2.67 17.44 -3.53
C ALA A 148 -1.46 18.38 -3.68
N ALA A 149 -0.29 17.98 -3.15
CA ALA A 149 0.95 18.75 -3.29
C ALA A 149 1.39 18.85 -4.77
N VAL A 150 1.27 17.76 -5.54
CA VAL A 150 1.57 17.76 -6.99
C VAL A 150 0.64 18.71 -7.74
N ILE A 151 -0.68 18.63 -7.48
CA ILE A 151 -1.67 19.53 -8.11
C ILE A 151 -1.33 20.98 -7.80
N THR A 152 -1.04 21.29 -6.53
CA THR A 152 -0.68 22.64 -6.10
C THR A 152 0.61 23.14 -6.77
N ALA A 153 1.64 22.29 -6.82
CA ALA A 153 2.91 22.62 -7.46
C ALA A 153 2.75 22.87 -8.97
N ASP A 154 1.95 22.07 -9.66
CA ASP A 154 1.71 22.23 -11.09
C ASP A 154 0.88 23.48 -11.42
N ARG A 155 -0.09 23.84 -10.59
CA ARG A 155 -0.83 25.11 -10.67
C ARG A 155 0.11 26.33 -10.46
N THR A 156 0.91 26.27 -9.40
CA THR A 156 1.87 27.35 -9.10
C THR A 156 2.88 27.56 -10.22
N ALA A 157 3.27 26.47 -10.89
CA ALA A 157 4.19 26.51 -12.02
C ALA A 157 3.50 26.84 -13.37
N GLY A 158 2.19 27.07 -13.39
CA GLY A 158 1.41 27.36 -14.61
C GLY A 158 1.23 26.14 -15.53
N ARG A 159 1.51 24.92 -15.06
CA ARG A 159 1.32 23.67 -15.83
C ARG A 159 -0.11 23.16 -15.74
N ALA A 160 -0.83 23.51 -14.71
CA ALA A 160 -2.24 23.17 -14.52
C ALA A 160 -3.06 24.44 -14.26
N PRO A 161 -4.33 24.52 -14.71
CA PRO A 161 -5.20 25.64 -14.44
C PRO A 161 -5.64 25.67 -12.97
N ASP A 162 -6.02 26.84 -12.49
CA ASP A 162 -6.76 26.96 -11.24
C ASP A 162 -8.10 26.25 -11.32
N GLY A 163 -8.63 25.80 -10.18
CA GLY A 163 -9.90 25.09 -10.14
C GLY A 163 -10.26 24.62 -8.74
N THR A 164 -10.95 23.49 -8.66
CA THR A 164 -11.33 22.83 -7.40
C THR A 164 -10.15 22.74 -6.44
N ASP A 165 -10.38 22.92 -5.14
CA ASP A 165 -9.35 22.75 -4.11
C ASP A 165 -8.53 21.47 -4.34
N ALA A 166 -7.21 21.58 -4.20
CA ALA A 166 -6.30 20.51 -4.56
C ALA A 166 -6.48 19.25 -3.70
N ALA A 167 -6.80 19.42 -2.41
CA ALA A 167 -7.03 18.28 -1.52
C ALA A 167 -8.36 17.59 -1.83
N VAL A 168 -9.40 18.34 -2.18
CA VAL A 168 -10.69 17.80 -2.62
C VAL A 168 -10.52 17.01 -3.92
N LEU A 169 -9.81 17.58 -4.90
CA LEU A 169 -9.58 16.93 -6.18
C LEU A 169 -8.73 15.66 -6.02
N ALA A 170 -7.67 15.72 -5.20
CA ALA A 170 -6.82 14.57 -4.89
C ALA A 170 -7.63 13.44 -4.23
N ASN A 171 -8.49 13.76 -3.26
CA ASN A 171 -9.33 12.77 -2.60
C ASN A 171 -10.24 12.06 -3.62
N LEU A 172 -10.94 12.81 -4.48
CA LEU A 172 -11.82 12.23 -5.51
C LEU A 172 -11.06 11.35 -6.51
N LEU A 173 -9.85 11.73 -6.90
CA LEU A 173 -9.02 10.93 -7.81
C LEU A 173 -8.54 9.62 -7.16
N ILE A 174 -8.21 9.66 -5.87
CA ILE A 174 -7.82 8.45 -5.11
C ILE A 174 -9.03 7.53 -4.90
N GLU A 175 -10.22 8.06 -4.59
CA GLU A 175 -11.47 7.29 -4.55
C GLU A 175 -11.77 6.61 -5.89
N PHE A 176 -11.61 7.34 -6.98
CA PHE A 176 -11.77 6.80 -8.32
C PHE A 176 -10.79 5.65 -8.58
N ASN A 177 -9.51 5.80 -8.21
CA ASN A 177 -8.51 4.75 -8.35
C ASN A 177 -8.84 3.51 -7.49
N ASP A 178 -9.33 3.68 -6.27
CA ASP A 178 -9.77 2.56 -5.41
C ASP A 178 -10.84 1.74 -6.13
N ARG A 179 -11.85 2.41 -6.68
CA ARG A 179 -12.91 1.74 -7.44
C ARG A 179 -12.41 1.10 -8.72
N LEU A 180 -11.46 1.72 -9.41
CA LEU A 180 -10.84 1.17 -10.61
C LEU A 180 -10.08 -0.13 -10.31
N VAL A 181 -9.26 -0.14 -9.26
CA VAL A 181 -8.52 -1.33 -8.79
C VAL A 181 -9.50 -2.44 -8.39
N GLU A 182 -10.55 -2.13 -7.65
CA GLU A 182 -11.58 -3.11 -7.29
C GLU A 182 -12.18 -3.76 -8.55
N ARG A 183 -12.58 -2.95 -9.54
CA ARG A 183 -13.16 -3.46 -10.80
C ARG A 183 -12.16 -4.26 -11.63
N PHE A 184 -10.90 -3.89 -11.60
CA PHE A 184 -9.83 -4.63 -12.26
C PHE A 184 -9.62 -6.02 -11.63
N ILE A 185 -9.67 -6.10 -10.31
CA ILE A 185 -9.38 -7.34 -9.56
C ILE A 185 -10.58 -8.28 -9.55
N VAL A 186 -11.77 -7.78 -9.24
CA VAL A 186 -13.01 -8.58 -9.13
C VAL A 186 -13.56 -8.96 -10.51
N GLY A 187 -13.17 -8.19 -11.53
CA GLY A 187 -13.69 -8.33 -12.90
C GLY A 187 -14.71 -7.25 -13.25
N GLY A 188 -14.64 -6.82 -14.48
CA GLY A 188 -15.51 -5.80 -15.05
C GLY A 188 -15.54 -5.89 -16.58
N PRO A 189 -16.33 -5.04 -17.26
CA PRO A 189 -16.48 -5.09 -18.70
C PRO A 189 -15.27 -4.50 -19.45
N LEU A 190 -14.37 -3.77 -18.75
CA LEU A 190 -13.23 -3.09 -19.36
C LEU A 190 -11.97 -3.94 -19.26
N SER A 191 -11.20 -3.97 -20.35
CA SER A 191 -9.86 -4.55 -20.34
C SER A 191 -8.89 -3.71 -19.51
N ARG A 192 -7.74 -4.29 -19.12
CA ARG A 192 -6.67 -3.57 -18.44
C ARG A 192 -6.23 -2.32 -19.19
N GLN A 193 -6.08 -2.42 -20.51
CA GLN A 193 -5.70 -1.29 -21.35
C GLN A 193 -6.77 -0.18 -21.33
N GLN A 194 -8.04 -0.52 -21.43
CA GLN A 194 -9.13 0.45 -21.34
C GLN A 194 -9.22 1.12 -19.96
N LEU A 195 -8.90 0.40 -18.88
CA LEU A 195 -8.83 0.97 -17.53
C LEU A 195 -7.67 1.97 -17.42
N LEU A 196 -6.49 1.64 -17.95
CA LEU A 196 -5.32 2.52 -17.97
C LEU A 196 -5.61 3.81 -18.75
N GLU A 197 -6.06 3.67 -20.00
CA GLU A 197 -6.36 4.81 -20.88
C GLU A 197 -7.48 5.70 -20.31
N GLY A 198 -8.53 5.08 -19.77
CA GLY A 198 -9.65 5.81 -19.14
C GLY A 198 -9.22 6.54 -17.88
N ALA A 199 -8.41 5.92 -17.03
CA ALA A 199 -7.90 6.55 -15.82
C ALA A 199 -6.93 7.70 -16.15
N GLU A 200 -6.03 7.52 -17.11
CA GLU A 200 -5.16 8.59 -17.60
C GLU A 200 -5.99 9.78 -18.11
N ALA A 201 -7.01 9.53 -18.92
CA ALA A 201 -7.87 10.59 -19.43
C ALA A 201 -8.62 11.32 -18.31
N MET A 202 -9.11 10.60 -17.30
CA MET A 202 -9.79 11.19 -16.13
C MET A 202 -8.83 12.07 -15.31
N TRP A 203 -7.64 11.59 -15.01
CA TRP A 203 -6.65 12.35 -14.26
C TRP A 203 -6.18 13.57 -15.01
N MET A 204 -5.84 13.41 -16.30
CA MET A 204 -5.41 14.52 -17.15
C MET A 204 -6.51 15.58 -17.29
N GLY A 205 -7.74 15.16 -17.54
CA GLY A 205 -8.88 16.07 -17.64
C GLY A 205 -9.18 16.81 -16.34
N ALA A 206 -9.09 16.11 -15.20
CA ALA A 206 -9.41 16.68 -13.89
C ALA A 206 -8.33 17.67 -13.38
N ILE A 207 -7.05 17.40 -13.62
CA ILE A 207 -5.94 18.22 -13.11
C ILE A 207 -5.53 19.31 -14.11
N TYR A 208 -5.40 18.95 -15.40
CA TYR A 208 -4.80 19.81 -16.43
C TYR A 208 -5.81 20.40 -17.41
N GLY A 209 -7.07 19.97 -17.31
CA GLY A 209 -8.12 20.33 -18.25
C GLY A 209 -8.04 19.54 -19.55
N THR A 210 -9.12 19.55 -20.32
CA THR A 210 -9.11 19.05 -21.71
C THR A 210 -8.31 20.05 -22.56
N ALA A 211 -7.27 19.59 -23.25
CA ALA A 211 -6.64 20.41 -24.28
C ALA A 211 -7.74 20.85 -25.29
N GLN A 212 -7.97 22.17 -25.34
CA GLN A 212 -8.83 22.76 -26.39
C GLN A 212 -8.12 22.70 -27.74
#